data_84666bf51780607fe8c84292bb282852
#
_entry.id   84666bf51780607fe8c84292bb282852
#
_cell.length_a   1.000
_cell.length_b   1.000
_cell.length_c   1.000
_cell.angle_alpha   90.00
_cell.angle_beta   90.00
_cell.angle_gamma   90.00
#
_symmetry.space_group_name_H-M   'P 1'
#
loop_
_entity.id
_entity.type
_entity.pdbx_description
1 polymer ?
#
loop_
_entity_poly.entity_id
_entity_poly.type
_entity_poly.pdbx_seq_one_letter_code
_entity_poly.pdbx_strand_id
1 'polypeptide(L)'
;YRTWKYFEDNLCEKYNYLIPDNYQENREERLDMRTSPTAIGFSLTATICAEELGFIDKEKAIDLLGKILKSIDSLDKWHGHIYNWYDIRTKKVLYPNFVSTVDSGNLVSSIVVVREYLNKQDNQESLVKLCDKLIKNTNFKKLYTKREVFSIGYDENEGRLSGYNYNKFASES
;
A
#
# COMPACT_ATOMS: atom_id res chain seq x y z
N TYR A 1 -6.74 -16.09 13.57
CA TYR A 1 -5.36 -16.57 13.36
C TYR A 1 -5.06 -16.95 11.90
N ARG A 2 -5.92 -17.70 11.19
CA ARG A 2 -5.66 -18.14 9.79
C ARG A 2 -5.40 -16.98 8.83
N THR A 3 -6.15 -15.89 8.95
CA THR A 3 -5.94 -14.68 8.13
C THR A 3 -4.59 -14.04 8.42
N TRP A 4 -4.22 -13.91 9.72
CA TRP A 4 -2.92 -13.38 10.10
C TRP A 4 -1.76 -14.23 9.57
N LYS A 5 -1.92 -15.56 9.56
CA LYS A 5 -0.90 -16.48 9.08
C LYS A 5 -0.43 -16.18 7.66
N TYR A 6 -1.33 -15.73 6.78
CA TYR A 6 -0.96 -15.28 5.42
C TYR A 6 0.03 -14.11 5.45
N PHE A 7 -0.22 -13.11 6.29
CA PHE A 7 0.67 -11.95 6.43
C PHE A 7 1.97 -12.36 7.14
N GLU A 8 1.88 -13.14 8.21
CA GLU A 8 3.05 -13.61 8.97
C GLU A 8 4.05 -14.39 8.11
N ASP A 9 3.56 -15.27 7.24
CA ASP A 9 4.41 -16.09 6.37
C ASP A 9 5.04 -15.28 5.22
N ASN A 10 4.40 -14.20 4.79
CA ASN A 10 4.79 -13.48 3.58
C ASN A 10 5.40 -12.09 3.82
N LEU A 11 5.21 -11.47 4.98
CA LEU A 11 5.88 -10.22 5.35
C LEU A 11 7.31 -10.50 5.81
N CYS A 12 8.19 -10.82 4.87
CA CYS A 12 9.56 -11.23 5.14
C CYS A 12 10.56 -10.49 4.23
N GLU A 13 11.84 -10.55 4.59
CA GLU A 13 12.93 -9.92 3.87
C GLU A 13 13.03 -10.39 2.41
N LYS A 14 12.77 -11.67 2.14
CA LYS A 14 12.75 -12.26 0.79
C LYS A 14 11.82 -11.51 -0.16
N TYR A 15 10.73 -10.95 0.35
CA TYR A 15 9.72 -10.19 -0.39
C TYR A 15 9.76 -8.70 -0.06
N ASN A 16 10.89 -8.21 0.49
CA ASN A 16 11.06 -6.79 0.87
C ASN A 16 9.95 -6.27 1.79
N TYR A 17 9.34 -7.14 2.61
CA TYR A 17 8.17 -6.81 3.44
C TYR A 17 6.98 -6.26 2.66
N LEU A 18 6.88 -6.61 1.37
CA LEU A 18 5.74 -6.35 0.51
C LEU A 18 4.89 -7.61 0.43
N ILE A 19 3.60 -7.49 0.70
CA ILE A 19 2.69 -8.65 0.71
C ILE A 19 2.36 -9.07 -0.72
N PRO A 20 2.38 -10.37 -1.07
CA PRO A 20 1.83 -10.86 -2.33
C PRO A 20 0.36 -10.48 -2.49
N ASP A 21 -0.10 -10.25 -3.72
CA ASP A 21 -1.48 -9.84 -3.97
C ASP A 21 -2.50 -10.91 -3.56
N ASN A 22 -2.19 -12.17 -3.88
CA ASN A 22 -3.08 -13.29 -3.55
C ASN A 22 -2.34 -14.62 -3.43
N TYR A 23 -3.07 -15.61 -2.87
CA TYR A 23 -2.66 -17.00 -2.77
C TYR A 23 -3.72 -17.89 -3.41
N GLN A 24 -3.31 -18.79 -4.30
CA GLN A 24 -4.20 -19.70 -5.01
C GLN A 24 -3.81 -21.17 -4.75
N GLU A 25 -4.63 -21.88 -3.99
CA GLU A 25 -4.34 -23.26 -3.57
C GLU A 25 -4.23 -24.26 -4.72
N ASN A 26 -4.94 -24.01 -5.81
CA ASN A 26 -5.06 -24.91 -6.96
C ASN A 26 -4.03 -24.64 -8.06
N ARG A 27 -3.04 -23.78 -7.83
CA ARG A 27 -1.95 -23.49 -8.77
C ARG A 27 -0.63 -24.06 -8.28
N GLU A 28 0.27 -24.40 -9.21
CA GLU A 28 1.63 -24.83 -8.91
C GLU A 28 2.40 -23.68 -8.23
N GLU A 29 2.38 -22.48 -8.83
CA GLU A 29 2.85 -21.24 -8.20
C GLU A 29 1.70 -20.59 -7.43
N ARG A 30 1.62 -20.89 -6.14
CA ARG A 30 0.50 -20.49 -5.29
C ARG A 30 0.44 -19.01 -4.97
N LEU A 31 1.59 -18.35 -4.89
CA LEU A 31 1.68 -16.92 -4.57
C LEU A 31 1.80 -16.09 -5.84
N ASP A 32 0.99 -15.06 -5.96
CA ASP A 32 1.20 -14.02 -6.97
C ASP A 32 2.30 -13.07 -6.50
N MET A 33 3.45 -13.07 -7.20
CA MET A 33 4.64 -12.31 -6.81
C MET A 33 4.54 -10.80 -7.08
N ARG A 34 3.35 -10.30 -7.32
CA ARG A 34 3.07 -8.86 -7.42
C ARG A 34 2.35 -8.35 -6.17
N THR A 35 2.40 -7.04 -5.98
CA THR A 35 1.67 -6.33 -4.93
C THR A 35 1.04 -5.05 -5.46
N SER A 36 0.00 -4.58 -4.79
CA SER A 36 -0.71 -3.34 -5.07
C SER A 36 -0.68 -2.39 -3.86
N PRO A 37 -0.97 -1.08 -4.06
CA PRO A 37 -1.10 -0.15 -2.95
C PRO A 37 -2.15 -0.61 -1.92
N THR A 38 -3.28 -1.15 -2.37
CA THR A 38 -4.33 -1.69 -1.49
C THR A 38 -3.82 -2.89 -0.68
N ALA A 39 -3.13 -3.85 -1.32
CA ALA A 39 -2.57 -5.01 -0.62
C ALA A 39 -1.55 -4.58 0.46
N ILE A 40 -0.67 -3.64 0.13
CA ILE A 40 0.29 -3.08 1.10
C ILE A 40 -0.45 -2.37 2.23
N GLY A 41 -1.47 -1.57 1.93
CA GLY A 41 -2.30 -0.91 2.94
C GLY A 41 -2.95 -1.91 3.91
N PHE A 42 -3.49 -3.01 3.38
CA PHE A 42 -4.04 -4.10 4.21
C PHE A 42 -2.98 -4.77 5.08
N SER A 43 -1.75 -4.95 4.60
CA SER A 43 -0.68 -5.52 5.43
C SER A 43 -0.33 -4.64 6.64
N LEU A 44 -0.38 -3.32 6.48
CA LEU A 44 -0.19 -2.35 7.56
C LEU A 44 -1.28 -2.48 8.63
N THR A 45 -2.54 -2.45 8.22
CA THR A 45 -3.68 -2.56 9.16
C THR A 45 -3.79 -3.95 9.78
N ALA A 46 -3.49 -5.02 9.01
CA ALA A 46 -3.44 -6.39 9.52
C ALA A 46 -2.37 -6.57 10.61
N THR A 47 -1.23 -5.88 10.50
CA THR A 47 -0.16 -5.91 11.52
C THR A 47 -0.63 -5.29 12.83
N ILE A 48 -1.33 -4.15 12.80
CA ILE A 48 -1.94 -3.54 13.99
C ILE A 48 -3.00 -4.47 14.59
N CYS A 49 -3.90 -5.02 13.77
CA CYS A 49 -4.92 -5.96 14.24
C CYS A 49 -4.32 -7.22 14.88
N ALA A 50 -3.18 -7.71 14.37
CA ALA A 50 -2.51 -8.87 14.92
C ALA A 50 -1.95 -8.61 16.32
N GLU A 51 -1.44 -7.42 16.59
CA GLU A 51 -1.00 -7.01 17.93
C GLU A 51 -2.21 -6.86 18.87
N GLU A 52 -3.23 -6.12 18.47
CA GLU A 52 -4.45 -5.92 19.25
C GLU A 52 -5.17 -7.25 19.61
N LEU A 53 -5.07 -8.24 18.74
CA LEU A 53 -5.63 -9.59 18.96
C LEU A 53 -4.67 -10.55 19.68
N GLY A 54 -3.46 -10.09 20.04
CA GLY A 54 -2.46 -10.88 20.77
C GLY A 54 -1.79 -11.98 19.93
N PHE A 55 -1.78 -11.88 18.61
CA PHE A 55 -1.05 -12.83 17.75
C PHE A 55 0.44 -12.53 17.67
N ILE A 56 0.81 -11.26 17.83
CA ILE A 56 2.19 -10.77 17.94
C ILE A 56 2.28 -9.76 19.09
N ASP A 57 3.47 -9.56 19.61
CA ASP A 57 3.74 -8.50 20.58
C ASP A 57 3.91 -7.13 19.88
N LYS A 58 3.88 -6.08 20.70
CA LYS A 58 4.00 -4.69 20.26
C LYS A 58 5.32 -4.41 19.56
N GLU A 59 6.44 -4.94 20.08
CA GLU A 59 7.76 -4.72 19.52
C GLU A 59 7.84 -5.27 18.08
N LYS A 60 7.36 -6.49 17.88
CA LYS A 60 7.26 -7.12 16.55
C LYS A 60 6.33 -6.34 15.60
N ALA A 61 5.22 -5.83 16.11
CA ALA A 61 4.30 -5.01 15.31
C ALA A 61 4.99 -3.73 14.82
N ILE A 62 5.63 -2.97 15.70
CA ILE A 62 6.36 -1.74 15.36
C ILE A 62 7.50 -2.02 14.39
N ASP A 63 8.27 -3.08 14.60
CA ASP A 63 9.35 -3.48 13.68
C ASP A 63 8.82 -3.79 12.28
N LEU A 64 7.74 -4.58 12.16
CA LEU A 64 7.11 -4.89 10.88
C LEU A 64 6.56 -3.63 10.20
N LEU A 65 5.84 -2.77 10.91
CA LEU A 65 5.33 -1.51 10.38
C LEU A 65 6.48 -0.64 9.85
N GLY A 66 7.57 -0.54 10.60
CA GLY A 66 8.76 0.21 10.18
C GLY A 66 9.39 -0.35 8.90
N LYS A 67 9.46 -1.68 8.75
CA LYS A 67 9.97 -2.35 7.55
C LYS A 67 9.07 -2.13 6.34
N ILE A 68 7.76 -2.27 6.49
CA ILE A 68 6.78 -2.02 5.42
C ILE A 68 6.84 -0.56 4.97
N LEU A 69 6.83 0.41 5.90
CA LEU A 69 6.92 1.84 5.58
C LEU A 69 8.21 2.20 4.83
N LYS A 70 9.35 1.64 5.23
CA LYS A 70 10.63 1.83 4.51
C LYS A 70 10.59 1.23 3.11
N SER A 71 9.94 0.08 2.94
CA SER A 71 9.75 -0.51 1.62
C SER A 71 8.88 0.40 0.73
N ILE A 72 7.76 0.90 1.24
CA ILE A 72 6.93 1.89 0.52
C ILE A 72 7.75 3.13 0.13
N ASP A 73 8.57 3.66 1.04
CA ASP A 73 9.39 4.85 0.76
C ASP A 73 10.40 4.61 -0.37
N SER A 74 10.91 3.39 -0.49
CA SER A 74 11.90 2.98 -1.49
C SER A 74 11.34 2.64 -2.88
N LEU A 75 10.02 2.50 -3.03
CA LEU A 75 9.39 2.21 -4.33
C LEU A 75 9.45 3.44 -5.25
N ASP A 76 9.54 3.21 -6.56
CA ASP A 76 9.34 4.25 -7.56
C ASP A 76 7.92 4.82 -7.47
N LYS A 77 7.77 6.12 -7.74
CA LYS A 77 6.50 6.83 -7.53
C LYS A 77 6.23 7.85 -8.64
N TRP A 78 4.96 7.95 -9.00
CA TRP A 78 4.47 9.06 -9.80
C TRP A 78 3.81 10.12 -8.89
N HIS A 79 4.42 11.29 -8.75
CA HIS A 79 3.93 12.37 -7.87
C HIS A 79 3.56 11.90 -6.44
N GLY A 80 4.36 10.97 -5.89
CA GLY A 80 4.15 10.40 -4.56
C GLY A 80 3.20 9.20 -4.52
N HIS A 81 2.43 8.95 -5.56
CA HIS A 81 1.63 7.74 -5.70
C HIS A 81 2.51 6.56 -6.10
N ILE A 82 2.30 5.40 -5.51
CA ILE A 82 2.90 4.15 -5.98
C ILE A 82 2.04 3.55 -7.10
N TYR A 83 2.67 2.80 -7.99
CA TYR A 83 2.00 2.15 -9.12
C TYR A 83 1.15 0.96 -8.66
N ASN A 84 0.26 0.52 -9.53
CA ASN A 84 -0.70 -0.53 -9.16
C ASN A 84 -0.07 -1.91 -9.08
N TRP A 85 1.09 -2.12 -9.73
CA TRP A 85 1.77 -3.38 -9.59
C TRP A 85 3.28 -3.24 -9.46
N TYR A 86 3.86 -3.94 -8.45
CA TYR A 86 5.29 -4.16 -8.29
C TYR A 86 5.58 -5.64 -8.14
N ASP A 87 6.71 -6.10 -8.67
CA ASP A 87 7.28 -7.38 -8.27
C ASP A 87 7.86 -7.24 -6.85
N ILE A 88 7.36 -8.04 -5.91
CA ILE A 88 7.74 -7.96 -4.48
C ILE A 88 9.19 -8.33 -4.22
N ARG A 89 9.85 -9.08 -5.10
CA ARG A 89 11.24 -9.53 -4.99
C ARG A 89 12.23 -8.45 -5.43
N THR A 90 11.88 -7.71 -6.50
CA THR A 90 12.76 -6.76 -7.15
C THR A 90 12.39 -5.29 -6.91
N LYS A 91 11.18 -5.02 -6.41
CA LYS A 91 10.55 -3.71 -6.29
C LYS A 91 10.36 -2.98 -7.63
N LYS A 92 10.49 -3.67 -8.74
CA LYS A 92 10.27 -3.07 -10.07
C LYS A 92 8.78 -2.92 -10.35
N VAL A 93 8.43 -1.78 -10.95
CA VAL A 93 7.09 -1.55 -11.49
C VAL A 93 6.79 -2.57 -12.58
N LEU A 94 5.60 -3.13 -12.57
CA LEU A 94 5.10 -4.08 -13.56
C LEU A 94 4.12 -3.39 -14.50
N TYR A 95 4.10 -3.85 -15.76
CA TYR A 95 3.13 -3.40 -16.75
C TYR A 95 1.69 -3.82 -16.34
N PRO A 96 0.69 -2.99 -16.62
CA PRO A 96 0.71 -1.65 -17.20
C PRO A 96 1.09 -0.61 -16.15
N ASN A 97 2.08 0.24 -16.36
CA ASN A 97 2.53 1.25 -15.39
C ASN A 97 1.38 2.22 -15.04
N PHE A 98 0.46 1.77 -14.24
CA PHE A 98 -0.79 2.45 -13.92
C PHE A 98 -0.83 2.87 -12.44
N VAL A 99 -1.26 4.09 -12.20
CA VAL A 99 -1.52 4.62 -10.86
C VAL A 99 -3.03 4.69 -10.65
N SER A 100 -3.55 3.87 -9.74
CA SER A 100 -4.97 3.86 -9.39
C SER A 100 -5.28 4.89 -8.31
N THR A 101 -6.33 5.67 -8.52
CA THR A 101 -6.79 6.66 -7.53
C THR A 101 -7.33 6.00 -6.28
N VAL A 102 -8.15 4.95 -6.41
CA VAL A 102 -8.72 4.25 -5.25
C VAL A 102 -7.67 3.50 -4.46
N ASP A 103 -6.75 2.81 -5.15
CA ASP A 103 -5.67 2.09 -4.46
C ASP A 103 -4.73 3.05 -3.71
N SER A 104 -4.43 4.21 -4.31
CA SER A 104 -3.69 5.29 -3.63
C SER A 104 -4.44 5.78 -2.39
N GLY A 105 -5.76 5.91 -2.46
CA GLY A 105 -6.60 6.30 -1.33
C GLY A 105 -6.56 5.26 -0.21
N ASN A 106 -6.68 3.98 -0.54
CA ASN A 106 -6.61 2.86 0.41
C ASN A 106 -5.27 2.83 1.14
N LEU A 107 -4.16 2.98 0.39
CA LEU A 107 -2.83 3.03 1.00
C LEU A 107 -2.66 4.22 1.94
N VAL A 108 -3.01 5.44 1.49
CA VAL A 108 -2.87 6.64 2.32
C VAL A 108 -3.73 6.55 3.58
N SER A 109 -4.97 6.06 3.48
CA SER A 109 -5.84 5.83 4.64
C SER A 109 -5.21 4.86 5.64
N SER A 110 -4.59 3.77 5.15
CA SER A 110 -3.88 2.81 6.00
C SER A 110 -2.65 3.45 6.67
N ILE A 111 -1.89 4.28 5.95
CA ILE A 111 -0.75 5.00 6.52
C ILE A 111 -1.21 6.01 7.61
N VAL A 112 -2.36 6.66 7.44
CA VAL A 112 -2.96 7.53 8.48
C VAL A 112 -3.28 6.73 9.74
N VAL A 113 -3.86 5.54 9.61
CA VAL A 113 -4.13 4.65 10.75
C VAL A 113 -2.83 4.26 11.46
N VAL A 114 -1.80 3.85 10.70
CA VAL A 114 -0.48 3.51 11.26
C VAL A 114 0.15 4.70 11.98
N ARG A 115 0.08 5.89 11.37
CA ARG A 115 0.58 7.12 11.99
C ARG A 115 -0.05 7.37 13.36
N GLU A 116 -1.37 7.26 13.47
CA GLU A 116 -2.08 7.44 14.73
C GLU A 116 -1.78 6.32 15.74
N TYR A 117 -1.60 5.09 15.29
CA TYR A 117 -1.14 3.99 16.14
C TYR A 117 0.25 4.27 16.71
N LEU A 118 1.23 4.64 15.85
CA LEU A 118 2.61 4.93 16.26
C LEU A 118 2.71 6.18 17.15
N ASN A 119 1.86 7.17 16.94
CA ASN A 119 1.82 8.39 17.76
C ASN A 119 1.47 8.12 19.24
N LYS A 120 0.84 6.99 19.52
CA LYS A 120 0.51 6.54 20.89
C LYS A 120 1.62 5.69 21.53
N GLN A 121 2.68 5.39 20.77
CA GLN A 121 3.81 4.59 21.24
C GLN A 121 5.03 5.46 21.54
N ASP A 122 5.78 5.10 22.56
CA ASP A 122 7.02 5.80 22.92
C ASP A 122 8.11 5.61 21.86
N ASN A 123 8.90 6.65 21.64
CA ASN A 123 10.11 6.62 20.80
C ASN A 123 9.87 6.26 19.31
N GLN A 124 8.68 6.60 18.76
CA GLN A 124 8.36 6.31 17.36
C GLN A 124 8.29 7.55 16.44
N GLU A 125 8.88 8.69 16.88
CA GLU A 125 8.83 9.96 16.13
C GLU A 125 9.40 9.84 14.71
N SER A 126 10.40 8.97 14.51
CA SER A 126 10.99 8.75 13.18
C SER A 126 10.04 8.08 12.21
N LEU A 127 9.28 7.09 12.67
CA LEU A 127 8.27 6.40 11.86
C LEU A 127 7.04 7.28 11.62
N VAL A 128 6.63 8.07 12.62
CA VAL A 128 5.56 9.06 12.47
C VAL A 128 5.94 10.09 11.39
N LYS A 129 7.17 10.63 11.41
CA LYS A 129 7.67 11.54 10.37
C LYS A 129 7.71 10.88 9.00
N LEU A 130 8.02 9.59 8.92
CA LEU A 130 7.99 8.85 7.66
C LEU A 130 6.55 8.73 7.13
N CYS A 131 5.58 8.43 7.99
CA CYS A 131 4.16 8.44 7.62
C CYS A 131 3.74 9.82 7.10
N ASP A 132 4.06 10.89 7.82
CA ASP A 132 3.74 12.27 7.42
C ASP A 132 4.35 12.62 6.06
N LYS A 133 5.60 12.22 5.80
CA LYS A 133 6.27 12.38 4.51
C LYS A 133 5.52 11.68 3.39
N LEU A 134 5.16 10.41 3.58
CA LEU A 134 4.44 9.61 2.58
C LEU A 134 3.07 10.21 2.27
N ILE A 135 2.30 10.56 3.29
CA ILE A 135 0.97 11.18 3.15
C ILE A 135 1.08 12.51 2.40
N LYS A 136 1.97 13.40 2.84
CA LYS A 136 2.13 14.75 2.27
C LYS A 136 2.58 14.72 0.80
N ASN A 137 3.43 13.76 0.44
CA ASN A 137 3.98 13.67 -0.90
C ASN A 137 2.99 13.08 -1.91
N THR A 138 1.96 12.34 -1.46
CA THR A 138 0.95 11.76 -2.35
C THR A 138 0.00 12.84 -2.84
N ASN A 139 0.19 13.28 -4.09
CA ASN A 139 -0.46 14.46 -4.64
C ASN A 139 -1.75 14.13 -5.40
N PHE A 140 -2.86 13.96 -4.70
CA PHE A 140 -4.17 13.67 -5.31
C PHE A 140 -4.67 14.73 -6.29
N LYS A 141 -4.19 15.99 -6.22
CA LYS A 141 -4.54 17.02 -7.21
C LYS A 141 -4.13 16.64 -8.63
N LYS A 142 -3.11 15.79 -8.78
CA LYS A 142 -2.66 15.28 -10.08
C LYS A 142 -3.64 14.30 -10.72
N LEU A 143 -4.50 13.68 -9.93
CA LEU A 143 -5.56 12.76 -10.37
C LEU A 143 -6.92 13.47 -10.54
N TYR A 144 -7.00 14.76 -10.21
CA TYR A 144 -8.22 15.55 -10.32
C TYR A 144 -8.35 16.16 -11.71
N THR A 145 -9.49 15.97 -12.34
CA THR A 145 -9.73 16.37 -13.73
C THR A 145 -10.29 17.80 -13.83
N LYS A 146 -10.25 18.37 -15.03
CA LYS A 146 -10.90 19.66 -15.32
C LYS A 146 -12.44 19.64 -15.15
N ARG A 147 -13.05 18.44 -15.04
CA ARG A 147 -14.49 18.25 -14.77
C ARG A 147 -14.82 18.23 -13.29
N GLU A 148 -13.86 18.58 -12.43
CA GLU A 148 -14.01 18.60 -10.97
C GLU A 148 -14.36 17.23 -10.35
N VAL A 149 -13.87 16.15 -10.97
CA VAL A 149 -13.99 14.77 -10.49
C VAL A 149 -12.64 14.08 -10.54
N PHE A 150 -12.45 13.02 -9.76
CA PHE A 150 -11.25 12.20 -9.85
C PHE A 150 -11.32 11.28 -11.06
N SER A 151 -10.20 11.20 -11.81
CA SER A 151 -9.96 10.10 -12.74
C SER A 151 -9.82 8.79 -11.96
N ILE A 152 -10.13 7.66 -12.57
CA ILE A 152 -9.83 6.35 -11.98
C ILE A 152 -8.32 6.12 -11.83
N GLY A 153 -7.48 6.84 -12.59
CA GLY A 153 -6.04 6.75 -12.48
C GLY A 153 -5.28 7.47 -13.57
N TYR A 154 -3.96 7.25 -13.56
CA TYR A 154 -3.01 7.74 -14.55
C TYR A 154 -2.30 6.56 -15.21
N ASP A 155 -2.24 6.58 -16.54
CA ASP A 155 -1.48 5.60 -17.35
C ASP A 155 -0.17 6.25 -17.79
N GLU A 156 0.96 5.76 -17.28
CA GLU A 156 2.27 6.29 -17.61
C GLU A 156 2.67 5.99 -19.05
N ASN A 157 2.25 4.85 -19.60
CA ASN A 157 2.59 4.48 -20.99
C ASN A 157 1.91 5.41 -22.00
N GLU A 158 0.69 5.88 -21.65
CA GLU A 158 -0.03 6.87 -22.45
C GLU A 158 0.27 8.32 -22.05
N GLY A 159 0.94 8.54 -20.93
CA GLY A 159 1.29 9.87 -20.40
C GLY A 159 0.09 10.72 -20.03
N ARG A 160 -1.07 10.13 -19.70
CA ARG A 160 -2.33 10.84 -19.44
C ARG A 160 -3.18 10.20 -18.36
N LEU A 161 -4.10 10.98 -17.81
CA LEU A 161 -5.18 10.47 -16.99
C LEU A 161 -6.08 9.53 -17.79
N SER A 162 -6.61 8.51 -17.14
CA SER A 162 -7.65 7.65 -17.71
C SER A 162 -8.85 8.49 -18.17
N GLY A 163 -9.49 8.06 -19.26
CA GLY A 163 -10.75 8.68 -19.74
C GLY A 163 -11.95 8.41 -18.83
N TYR A 164 -11.82 7.43 -17.92
CA TYR A 164 -12.87 7.08 -16.95
C TYR A 164 -12.70 7.87 -15.65
N ASN A 165 -13.82 8.22 -15.02
CA ASN A 165 -13.83 9.06 -13.82
C ASN A 165 -14.78 8.47 -12.77
N TYR A 166 -14.53 8.79 -11.51
CA TYR A 166 -15.48 8.51 -10.44
C TYR A 166 -16.62 9.51 -10.49
N ASN A 167 -17.83 9.02 -10.78
CA ASN A 167 -19.04 9.79 -10.79
C ASN A 167 -19.86 9.51 -9.53
N LYS A 168 -20.23 10.54 -8.76
CA LYS A 168 -20.98 10.43 -7.49
C LYS A 168 -20.27 9.46 -6.53
N PHE A 169 -20.93 8.61 -5.80
CA PHE A 169 -20.39 7.77 -4.73
C PHE A 169 -19.32 6.74 -5.16
N ALA A 170 -18.36 7.14 -6.00
CA ALA A 170 -17.21 6.31 -6.38
C ALA A 170 -17.59 4.95 -7.01
N SER A 171 -18.74 4.89 -7.70
CA SER A 171 -19.04 3.71 -8.50
C SER A 171 -18.15 3.73 -9.75
N GLU A 172 -17.34 2.71 -9.92
CA GLU A 172 -16.73 2.37 -11.19
C GLU A 172 -17.86 1.90 -12.13
N SER A 173 -18.46 2.80 -12.85
CA SER A 173 -19.47 2.51 -13.86
C SER A 173 -19.08 3.07 -15.21
#